data_74baf471d8f715f64c1a6fbadf0133c6
#
_entry.id   74baf471d8f715f64c1a6fbadf0133c6
#
_cell.length_a   1.000
_cell.length_b   1.000
_cell.length_c   1.000
_cell.angle_alpha   90.00
_cell.angle_beta   90.00
_cell.angle_gamma   90.00
#
_symmetry.space_group_name_H-M   'P 1'
#
loop_
_entity.id
_entity.type
_entity.pdbx_description
1 polymer ?
#
loop_
_entity_poly.entity_id
_entity_poly.type
_entity_poly.pdbx_seq_one_letter_code
_entity_poly.pdbx_strand_id
1 'polypeptide(L)'
;MKGQKIPSLLLSLFHIGTTLWDFTEQETVMGVFSKDCILPCPFPPGDDKVIYWKKGDKNVHSYYYQKDQLERQDLDYRHRTQLFHENIPSGNASLKLSNLTLTDEGLYNCYVGTQQTKTEVEVMLHVRVSSYYALEYQKTDKGRMLKCYAFHTYPAPHISWVQGNTSIQETDQEETRDGVLYSLRSDQNIINTADPYYCRIHLPNEEWAAEWKMQGNSGNRIVALGVIPAVVLVAGVCFCIWCKKRRRR
;
A
#
# COMPACT_ATOMS: atom_id res chain seq x y z
N MET A 1 19.36 68.73 -44.99
CA MET A 1 19.51 68.48 -43.57
C MET A 1 19.16 66.98 -43.33
N LYS A 2 20.08 66.27 -42.69
CA LYS A 2 20.17 64.85 -42.69
C LYS A 2 19.00 64.11 -41.97
N GLY A 3 18.33 63.19 -42.66
CA GLY A 3 17.40 62.22 -42.06
C GLY A 3 18.14 60.98 -41.58
N GLN A 4 18.06 60.67 -40.30
CA GLN A 4 18.67 59.54 -39.66
C GLN A 4 17.77 58.30 -39.82
N LYS A 5 18.26 57.23 -40.42
CA LYS A 5 17.61 55.92 -40.53
C LYS A 5 17.79 55.17 -39.22
N ILE A 6 16.67 54.73 -38.62
CA ILE A 6 16.66 53.81 -37.47
C ILE A 6 16.75 52.39 -38.01
N PRO A 7 17.67 51.52 -37.52
CA PRO A 7 17.76 50.12 -37.95
C PRO A 7 16.63 49.31 -37.31
N SER A 8 15.98 48.50 -38.12
CA SER A 8 14.98 47.52 -37.70
C SER A 8 15.63 46.43 -36.82
N LEU A 9 15.24 46.40 -35.55
CA LEU A 9 15.60 45.35 -34.61
C LEU A 9 14.79 44.12 -34.96
N LEU A 10 15.49 43.03 -35.39
CA LEU A 10 14.96 41.70 -35.58
C LEU A 10 14.48 41.15 -34.23
N LEU A 11 13.18 41.11 -34.02
CA LEU A 11 12.56 40.29 -32.95
C LEU A 11 12.65 38.84 -33.35
N SER A 12 13.70 38.15 -32.89
CA SER A 12 13.74 36.71 -32.90
C SER A 12 12.77 36.18 -31.85
N LEU A 13 11.59 35.76 -32.30
CA LEU A 13 10.65 34.99 -31.50
C LEU A 13 11.30 33.64 -31.14
N PHE A 14 11.86 33.53 -29.94
CA PHE A 14 12.15 32.28 -29.33
C PHE A 14 10.83 31.55 -29.08
N HIS A 15 10.51 30.62 -29.96
CA HIS A 15 9.52 29.59 -29.69
C HIS A 15 10.13 28.69 -28.60
N ILE A 16 9.86 29.00 -27.34
CA ILE A 16 10.03 28.06 -26.24
C ILE A 16 8.95 27.00 -26.48
N GLY A 17 9.34 25.92 -27.18
CA GLY A 17 8.55 24.71 -27.23
C GLY A 17 8.42 24.19 -25.79
N THR A 18 7.30 24.49 -25.16
CA THR A 18 6.87 23.77 -23.96
C THR A 18 6.58 22.35 -24.40
N THR A 19 7.56 21.47 -24.29
CA THR A 19 7.30 20.03 -24.25
C THR A 19 6.46 19.82 -22.99
N LEU A 20 5.14 19.80 -23.17
CA LEU A 20 4.23 19.19 -22.20
C LEU A 20 4.70 17.73 -22.07
N TRP A 21 5.45 17.45 -21.01
CA TRP A 21 5.61 16.09 -20.54
C TRP A 21 4.21 15.72 -20.04
N ASP A 22 3.52 14.94 -20.86
CA ASP A 22 2.30 14.27 -20.47
C ASP A 22 2.71 13.23 -19.41
N PHE A 23 2.77 13.69 -18.16
CA PHE A 23 2.86 12.79 -17.02
C PHE A 23 1.50 12.10 -16.97
N THR A 24 1.36 10.97 -17.61
CA THR A 24 0.30 10.04 -17.27
C THR A 24 0.53 9.68 -15.80
N GLU A 25 -0.22 10.31 -14.91
CA GLU A 25 -0.16 10.05 -13.49
C GLU A 25 -0.60 8.59 -13.29
N GLN A 26 0.38 7.71 -13.03
CA GLN A 26 0.13 6.31 -12.75
C GLN A 26 -0.70 6.24 -11.47
N GLU A 27 -1.93 5.79 -11.57
CA GLU A 27 -2.80 5.66 -10.43
C GLU A 27 -2.38 4.47 -9.56
N THR A 28 -2.34 4.68 -8.23
CA THR A 28 -1.94 3.65 -7.28
C THR A 28 -3.10 3.28 -6.38
N VAL A 29 -3.45 2.00 -6.33
CA VAL A 29 -4.50 1.43 -5.49
C VAL A 29 -3.89 0.55 -4.41
N MET A 30 -4.32 0.74 -3.17
CA MET A 30 -3.94 -0.09 -2.03
C MET A 30 -5.08 -1.05 -1.72
N GLY A 31 -4.90 -2.32 -2.06
CA GLY A 31 -5.83 -3.41 -1.71
C GLY A 31 -5.43 -4.12 -0.41
N VAL A 32 -6.36 -4.84 0.18
CA VAL A 32 -6.11 -5.67 1.37
C VAL A 32 -6.34 -7.13 1.00
N PHE A 33 -5.41 -8.01 1.35
CA PHE A 33 -5.50 -9.45 1.14
C PHE A 33 -6.87 -10.01 1.58
N SER A 34 -7.46 -10.89 0.78
CA SER A 34 -8.80 -11.47 0.98
C SER A 34 -9.97 -10.47 0.95
N LYS A 35 -9.75 -9.20 0.60
CA LYS A 35 -10.82 -8.21 0.41
C LYS A 35 -11.00 -7.88 -1.06
N ASP A 36 -12.09 -7.19 -1.36
CA ASP A 36 -12.35 -6.67 -2.70
C ASP A 36 -11.69 -5.30 -2.86
N CYS A 37 -11.26 -4.97 -4.07
CA CYS A 37 -10.82 -3.61 -4.42
C CYS A 37 -11.45 -3.16 -5.74
N ILE A 38 -11.38 -1.86 -6.01
CA ILE A 38 -11.80 -1.24 -7.26
C ILE A 38 -10.58 -0.62 -7.93
N LEU A 39 -10.30 -1.03 -9.16
CA LEU A 39 -9.28 -0.45 -10.02
C LEU A 39 -9.97 0.61 -10.89
N PRO A 40 -9.62 1.90 -10.77
CA PRO A 40 -10.30 2.97 -11.48
C PRO A 40 -9.92 3.01 -12.96
N CYS A 41 -10.89 3.32 -13.81
CA CYS A 41 -10.67 3.55 -15.24
C CYS A 41 -11.70 4.56 -15.78
N PRO A 42 -11.48 5.86 -15.59
CA PRO A 42 -12.29 6.89 -16.22
C PRO A 42 -11.93 7.02 -17.70
N PHE A 43 -12.94 7.29 -18.52
CA PHE A 43 -12.74 7.54 -19.95
C PHE A 43 -13.79 8.54 -20.49
N PRO A 44 -13.51 9.27 -21.59
CA PRO A 44 -14.50 10.13 -22.22
C PRO A 44 -15.68 9.29 -22.75
N PRO A 45 -16.94 9.62 -22.40
CA PRO A 45 -18.11 8.91 -22.93
C PRO A 45 -18.14 8.88 -24.46
N GLY A 46 -18.63 7.80 -25.06
CA GLY A 46 -18.73 7.61 -26.49
C GLY A 46 -19.54 6.37 -26.83
N ASP A 47 -19.79 6.13 -28.13
CA ASP A 47 -20.55 4.97 -28.60
C ASP A 47 -19.64 3.77 -28.93
N ASP A 48 -20.25 2.56 -29.08
CA ASP A 48 -19.57 1.32 -29.47
C ASP A 48 -18.32 0.99 -28.63
N LYS A 49 -18.51 0.99 -27.33
CA LYS A 49 -17.42 0.82 -26.37
C LYS A 49 -16.85 -0.59 -26.39
N VAL A 50 -15.53 -0.68 -26.42
CA VAL A 50 -14.75 -1.90 -26.11
C VAL A 50 -13.86 -1.62 -24.93
N ILE A 51 -13.84 -2.50 -23.94
CA ILE A 51 -13.06 -2.37 -22.72
C ILE A 51 -12.22 -3.63 -22.55
N TYR A 52 -10.93 -3.46 -22.31
CA TYR A 52 -10.00 -4.54 -21.99
C TYR A 52 -9.20 -4.18 -20.74
N TRP A 53 -9.27 -5.05 -19.75
CA TRP A 53 -8.39 -5.03 -18.61
C TRP A 53 -7.34 -6.12 -18.74
N LYS A 54 -6.06 -5.74 -18.59
CA LYS A 54 -4.92 -6.66 -18.69
C LYS A 54 -3.95 -6.48 -17.53
N LYS A 55 -3.21 -7.55 -17.21
CA LYS A 55 -2.03 -7.51 -16.34
C LYS A 55 -0.91 -8.27 -17.06
N GLY A 56 0.07 -7.53 -17.60
CA GLY A 56 1.01 -8.10 -18.58
C GLY A 56 0.26 -8.75 -19.73
N ASP A 57 0.55 -10.01 -20.03
CA ASP A 57 -0.11 -10.76 -21.10
C ASP A 57 -1.45 -11.40 -20.70
N LYS A 58 -1.81 -11.36 -19.39
CA LYS A 58 -3.04 -11.97 -18.89
C LYS A 58 -4.26 -11.11 -19.21
N ASN A 59 -5.30 -11.73 -19.76
CA ASN A 59 -6.60 -11.09 -19.91
C ASN A 59 -7.36 -11.16 -18.58
N VAL A 60 -7.54 -10.00 -17.94
CA VAL A 60 -8.22 -9.87 -16.66
C VAL A 60 -9.73 -9.78 -16.85
N HIS A 61 -10.20 -8.94 -17.80
CA HIS A 61 -11.61 -8.78 -18.13
C HIS A 61 -11.78 -8.15 -19.50
N SER A 62 -12.82 -8.54 -20.23
CA SER A 62 -13.15 -7.95 -21.53
C SER A 62 -14.64 -7.64 -21.61
N TYR A 63 -15.00 -6.51 -22.23
CA TYR A 63 -16.36 -6.08 -22.47
C TYR A 63 -16.48 -5.47 -23.87
N TYR A 64 -17.34 -6.03 -24.68
CA TYR A 64 -17.70 -5.51 -26.00
C TYR A 64 -19.04 -6.11 -26.44
N TYR A 65 -19.69 -5.50 -27.43
CA TYR A 65 -21.07 -5.82 -27.81
C TYR A 65 -22.05 -5.71 -26.63
N GLN A 66 -21.83 -4.70 -25.76
CA GLN A 66 -22.65 -4.39 -24.57
C GLN A 66 -22.76 -5.52 -23.53
N LYS A 67 -21.78 -6.43 -23.48
CA LYS A 67 -21.71 -7.51 -22.50
C LYS A 67 -20.28 -7.93 -22.19
N ASP A 68 -20.10 -8.58 -21.05
CA ASP A 68 -18.83 -9.20 -20.70
C ASP A 68 -18.52 -10.36 -21.66
N GLN A 69 -17.23 -10.50 -22.01
CA GLN A 69 -16.71 -11.53 -22.90
C GLN A 69 -15.59 -12.26 -22.15
N LEU A 70 -15.95 -13.33 -21.43
CA LEU A 70 -15.06 -13.99 -20.48
C LEU A 70 -14.45 -15.30 -20.99
N GLU A 71 -14.69 -15.68 -22.25
CA GLU A 71 -14.18 -16.93 -22.84
C GLU A 71 -12.64 -17.00 -22.85
N ARG A 72 -11.99 -15.83 -22.98
CA ARG A 72 -10.52 -15.69 -23.00
C ARG A 72 -9.96 -15.16 -21.69
N GLN A 73 -10.80 -15.08 -20.63
CA GLN A 73 -10.35 -14.63 -19.32
C GLN A 73 -9.33 -15.61 -18.73
N ASP A 74 -8.22 -15.09 -18.21
CA ASP A 74 -7.20 -15.88 -17.53
C ASP A 74 -7.81 -16.58 -16.28
N LEU A 75 -7.34 -17.78 -15.99
CA LEU A 75 -7.87 -18.64 -14.91
C LEU A 75 -7.80 -17.97 -13.54
N ASP A 76 -6.76 -17.16 -13.30
CA ASP A 76 -6.53 -16.48 -12.02
C ASP A 76 -7.62 -15.44 -11.72
N TYR A 77 -8.35 -14.97 -12.75
CA TYR A 77 -9.36 -13.91 -12.62
C TYR A 77 -10.81 -14.41 -12.76
N ARG A 78 -11.01 -15.69 -13.04
CA ARG A 78 -12.36 -16.25 -13.20
C ARG A 78 -13.18 -16.07 -11.94
N HIS A 79 -14.42 -15.60 -12.13
CA HIS A 79 -15.40 -15.33 -11.05
C HIS A 79 -14.97 -14.29 -10.02
N ARG A 80 -13.88 -13.54 -10.29
CA ARG A 80 -13.34 -12.54 -9.36
C ARG A 80 -13.42 -11.11 -9.89
N THR A 81 -13.85 -10.92 -11.12
CA THR A 81 -13.89 -9.60 -11.78
C THR A 81 -15.30 -9.19 -12.14
N GLN A 82 -15.61 -7.90 -12.02
CA GLN A 82 -16.90 -7.32 -12.36
C GLN A 82 -16.73 -5.88 -12.83
N LEU A 83 -17.34 -5.51 -13.96
CA LEU A 83 -17.56 -4.13 -14.36
C LEU A 83 -18.89 -3.61 -13.82
N PHE A 84 -18.97 -2.31 -13.56
CA PHE A 84 -20.20 -1.62 -13.18
C PHE A 84 -20.91 -1.16 -14.46
N HIS A 85 -21.71 -2.02 -15.07
CA HIS A 85 -22.32 -1.79 -16.38
C HIS A 85 -23.15 -0.49 -16.42
N GLU A 86 -23.80 -0.15 -15.31
CA GLU A 86 -24.56 1.09 -15.16
C GLU A 86 -23.70 2.35 -15.26
N ASN A 87 -22.40 2.25 -14.97
CA ASN A 87 -21.47 3.38 -14.97
C ASN A 87 -20.71 3.52 -16.31
N ILE A 88 -20.71 2.49 -17.16
CA ILE A 88 -20.01 2.52 -18.46
C ILE A 88 -20.54 3.63 -19.38
N PRO A 89 -21.87 3.89 -19.50
CA PRO A 89 -22.36 4.98 -20.33
C PRO A 89 -21.86 6.36 -19.90
N SER A 90 -21.60 6.56 -18.61
CA SER A 90 -21.11 7.83 -18.06
C SER A 90 -19.57 7.99 -18.12
N GLY A 91 -18.86 7.03 -18.72
CA GLY A 91 -17.39 7.11 -18.87
C GLY A 91 -16.60 6.49 -17.73
N ASN A 92 -17.13 5.47 -17.08
CA ASN A 92 -16.45 4.76 -16.00
C ASN A 92 -16.39 3.26 -16.30
N ALA A 93 -15.18 2.75 -16.57
CA ALA A 93 -14.85 1.34 -16.82
C ALA A 93 -14.11 0.69 -15.64
N SER A 94 -14.26 1.23 -14.44
CA SER A 94 -13.61 0.70 -13.24
C SER A 94 -13.95 -0.77 -13.03
N LEU A 95 -12.92 -1.54 -12.63
CA LEU A 95 -13.01 -2.98 -12.41
C LEU A 95 -13.03 -3.29 -10.92
N LYS A 96 -14.04 -4.01 -10.46
CA LYS A 96 -14.03 -4.65 -9.16
C LYS A 96 -13.23 -5.95 -9.27
N LEU A 97 -12.20 -6.12 -8.45
CA LEU A 97 -11.44 -7.36 -8.27
C LEU A 97 -11.68 -7.88 -6.86
N SER A 98 -12.27 -9.06 -6.77
CA SER A 98 -12.70 -9.66 -5.50
C SER A 98 -11.68 -10.64 -4.96
N ASN A 99 -11.66 -10.78 -3.62
CA ASN A 99 -10.84 -11.74 -2.89
C ASN A 99 -9.35 -11.65 -3.29
N LEU A 100 -8.74 -10.49 -3.04
CA LEU A 100 -7.36 -10.22 -3.43
C LEU A 100 -6.38 -11.26 -2.88
N THR A 101 -5.47 -11.67 -3.74
CA THR A 101 -4.31 -12.51 -3.42
C THR A 101 -3.02 -11.69 -3.57
N LEU A 102 -1.90 -12.16 -3.01
CA LEU A 102 -0.60 -11.49 -3.17
C LEU A 102 -0.13 -11.49 -4.63
N THR A 103 -0.55 -12.46 -5.42
CA THR A 103 -0.23 -12.52 -6.85
C THR A 103 -1.02 -11.53 -7.69
N ASP A 104 -2.04 -10.88 -7.12
CA ASP A 104 -2.75 -9.78 -7.79
C ASP A 104 -1.95 -8.48 -7.79
N GLU A 105 -0.96 -8.31 -6.91
CA GLU A 105 -0.09 -7.14 -6.90
C GLU A 105 0.62 -6.93 -8.24
N GLY A 106 0.63 -5.69 -8.74
CA GLY A 106 1.31 -5.31 -9.97
C GLY A 106 0.54 -4.31 -10.81
N LEU A 107 1.05 -4.07 -12.02
CA LEU A 107 0.53 -3.08 -12.96
C LEU A 107 -0.60 -3.67 -13.79
N TYR A 108 -1.75 -2.99 -13.77
CA TYR A 108 -2.92 -3.25 -14.60
C TYR A 108 -3.04 -2.17 -15.67
N ASN A 109 -3.44 -2.57 -16.87
CA ASN A 109 -3.75 -1.67 -17.96
C ASN A 109 -5.22 -1.80 -18.32
N CYS A 110 -5.93 -0.67 -18.32
CA CYS A 110 -7.29 -0.52 -18.79
C CYS A 110 -7.28 0.17 -20.15
N TYR A 111 -7.69 -0.52 -21.19
CA TYR A 111 -7.91 0.05 -22.51
C TYR A 111 -9.39 0.23 -22.77
N VAL A 112 -9.79 1.43 -23.16
CA VAL A 112 -11.16 1.72 -23.61
C VAL A 112 -11.11 2.35 -25.01
N GLY A 113 -11.72 1.68 -25.97
CA GLY A 113 -11.97 2.20 -27.31
C GLY A 113 -13.43 2.60 -27.48
N THR A 114 -13.68 3.77 -28.06
CA THR A 114 -14.99 4.22 -28.54
C THR A 114 -14.88 4.55 -30.04
N GLN A 115 -15.98 4.94 -30.68
CA GLN A 115 -15.90 5.43 -32.07
C GLN A 115 -15.04 6.70 -32.19
N GLN A 116 -14.95 7.50 -31.12
CA GLN A 116 -14.32 8.82 -31.15
C GLN A 116 -12.91 8.82 -30.52
N THR A 117 -12.68 8.00 -29.50
CA THR A 117 -11.47 8.09 -28.67
C THR A 117 -10.89 6.71 -28.33
N LYS A 118 -9.60 6.73 -27.98
CA LYS A 118 -8.91 5.63 -27.31
C LYS A 118 -8.34 6.16 -26.00
N THR A 119 -8.56 5.44 -24.92
CA THR A 119 -8.06 5.80 -23.60
C THR A 119 -7.31 4.60 -23.02
N GLU A 120 -6.15 4.84 -22.46
CA GLU A 120 -5.37 3.86 -21.70
C GLU A 120 -5.09 4.44 -20.33
N VAL A 121 -5.37 3.65 -19.28
CA VAL A 121 -5.12 4.00 -17.88
C VAL A 121 -4.29 2.90 -17.26
N GLU A 122 -3.16 3.26 -16.66
CA GLU A 122 -2.32 2.36 -15.90
C GLU A 122 -2.61 2.48 -14.41
N VAL A 123 -2.86 1.34 -13.74
CA VAL A 123 -3.17 1.27 -12.32
C VAL A 123 -2.20 0.31 -11.65
N MET A 124 -1.39 0.81 -10.72
CA MET A 124 -0.55 -0.02 -9.86
C MET A 124 -1.35 -0.50 -8.65
N LEU A 125 -1.57 -1.79 -8.54
CA LEU A 125 -2.19 -2.41 -7.37
C LEU A 125 -1.10 -2.92 -6.41
N HIS A 126 -1.12 -2.44 -5.17
CA HIS A 126 -0.37 -3.01 -4.05
C HIS A 126 -1.32 -3.78 -3.13
N VAL A 127 -0.91 -4.97 -2.71
CA VAL A 127 -1.72 -5.81 -1.82
C VAL A 127 -1.06 -5.89 -0.44
N ARG A 128 -1.75 -5.33 0.56
CA ARG A 128 -1.31 -5.40 1.96
C ARG A 128 -1.98 -6.55 2.69
N VAL A 129 -1.22 -7.19 3.56
CA VAL A 129 -1.76 -8.10 4.57
C VAL A 129 -2.11 -7.32 5.83
N SER A 130 -3.25 -7.64 6.45
CA SER A 130 -3.63 -7.06 7.74
C SER A 130 -3.03 -7.89 8.86
N SER A 131 -1.83 -7.52 9.30
CA SER A 131 -1.10 -8.17 10.38
C SER A 131 -1.55 -7.68 11.76
N TYR A 132 -1.39 -8.52 12.77
CA TYR A 132 -1.65 -8.18 14.17
C TYR A 132 -0.45 -8.55 15.04
N TYR A 133 -0.03 -7.63 15.92
CA TYR A 133 1.09 -7.81 16.82
C TYR A 133 0.64 -7.64 18.27
N ALA A 134 1.20 -8.47 19.17
CA ALA A 134 0.92 -8.38 20.59
C ALA A 134 2.13 -8.75 21.44
N LEU A 135 2.23 -8.13 22.61
CA LEU A 135 3.12 -8.54 23.69
C LEU A 135 2.26 -8.82 24.92
N GLU A 136 2.33 -10.04 25.42
CA GLU A 136 1.55 -10.49 26.58
C GLU A 136 2.47 -10.86 27.74
N TYR A 137 2.03 -10.52 28.95
CA TYR A 137 2.67 -10.98 30.19
C TYR A 137 1.88 -12.13 30.77
N GLN A 138 2.57 -13.22 31.09
CA GLN A 138 2.00 -14.39 31.76
C GLN A 138 2.75 -14.72 33.04
N LYS A 139 2.01 -14.90 34.14
CA LYS A 139 2.52 -15.45 35.39
C LYS A 139 2.07 -16.90 35.49
N THR A 140 3.03 -17.81 35.69
CA THR A 140 2.79 -19.25 35.86
C THR A 140 3.38 -19.71 37.19
N ASP A 141 3.07 -20.93 37.60
CA ASP A 141 3.67 -21.54 38.80
C ASP A 141 5.19 -21.74 38.66
N LYS A 142 5.70 -21.79 37.43
CA LYS A 142 7.11 -21.95 37.11
C LYS A 142 7.88 -20.64 36.99
N GLY A 143 7.18 -19.50 36.99
CA GLY A 143 7.81 -18.20 36.83
C GLY A 143 6.97 -17.19 36.06
N ARG A 144 7.65 -16.18 35.52
CA ARG A 144 7.05 -15.09 34.75
C ARG A 144 7.63 -15.12 33.34
N MET A 145 6.79 -14.94 32.35
CA MET A 145 7.23 -14.90 30.96
C MET A 145 6.50 -13.82 30.16
N LEU A 146 7.13 -13.40 29.09
CA LEU A 146 6.55 -12.57 28.05
C LEU A 146 6.33 -13.43 26.82
N LYS A 147 5.22 -13.22 26.13
CA LYS A 147 4.90 -13.85 24.85
C LYS A 147 4.69 -12.75 23.82
N CYS A 148 5.49 -12.79 22.77
CA CYS A 148 5.41 -11.86 21.65
C CYS A 148 4.83 -12.58 20.45
N TYR A 149 3.84 -11.96 19.81
CA TYR A 149 3.08 -12.54 18.72
C TYR A 149 3.11 -11.64 17.49
N ALA A 150 3.32 -12.28 16.34
CA ALA A 150 3.03 -11.71 15.03
C ALA A 150 2.04 -12.63 14.33
N PHE A 151 0.85 -12.18 14.04
CA PHE A 151 -0.21 -12.97 13.41
C PHE A 151 -0.49 -12.48 11.99
N HIS A 152 -0.75 -13.45 11.08
CA HIS A 152 -1.14 -13.22 9.70
C HIS A 152 -0.21 -12.25 8.99
N THR A 153 1.09 -12.49 9.04
CA THR A 153 2.10 -11.67 8.36
C THR A 153 2.49 -12.26 7.00
N TYR A 154 2.97 -11.40 6.12
CA TYR A 154 3.66 -11.79 4.89
C TYR A 154 4.68 -10.70 4.52
N PRO A 155 5.91 -11.09 4.22
CA PRO A 155 6.50 -12.44 4.36
C PRO A 155 6.63 -12.90 5.82
N ALA A 156 7.38 -13.99 6.08
CA ALA A 156 7.63 -14.48 7.43
C ALA A 156 8.28 -13.39 8.29
N PRO A 157 7.80 -13.15 9.53
CA PRO A 157 8.35 -12.16 10.42
C PRO A 157 9.60 -12.69 11.11
N HIS A 158 10.44 -11.79 11.61
CA HIS A 158 11.51 -12.09 12.54
C HIS A 158 11.24 -11.41 13.88
N ILE A 159 11.25 -12.16 14.98
CA ILE A 159 11.10 -11.63 16.34
C ILE A 159 12.46 -11.61 17.03
N SER A 160 12.79 -10.50 17.66
CA SER A 160 14.01 -10.36 18.46
C SER A 160 13.70 -9.74 19.82
N TRP A 161 14.53 -10.11 20.81
CA TRP A 161 14.39 -9.64 22.18
C TRP A 161 15.58 -8.80 22.61
N VAL A 162 15.29 -7.74 23.39
CA VAL A 162 16.30 -6.86 23.99
C VAL A 162 15.91 -6.64 25.44
N GLN A 163 16.89 -6.72 26.37
CA GLN A 163 16.76 -6.32 27.77
C GLN A 163 17.69 -5.15 28.05
N GLY A 164 17.14 -4.01 28.43
CA GLY A 164 17.90 -2.77 28.50
C GLY A 164 18.51 -2.44 27.13
N ASN A 165 19.84 -2.56 27.02
CA ASN A 165 20.59 -2.34 25.76
C ASN A 165 21.22 -3.63 25.22
N THR A 166 20.88 -4.78 25.78
CA THR A 166 21.52 -6.07 25.41
C THR A 166 20.52 -6.95 24.67
N SER A 167 20.93 -7.44 23.50
CA SER A 167 20.19 -8.49 22.79
C SER A 167 20.21 -9.77 23.59
N ILE A 168 19.05 -10.40 23.74
CA ILE A 168 18.88 -11.66 24.45
C ILE A 168 18.20 -12.68 23.53
N GLN A 169 18.45 -13.97 23.79
CA GLN A 169 17.85 -15.03 23.02
C GLN A 169 16.51 -15.43 23.62
N GLU A 170 15.54 -15.72 22.76
CA GLU A 170 14.24 -16.28 23.16
C GLU A 170 14.38 -17.62 23.88
N THR A 171 13.42 -17.95 24.74
CA THR A 171 13.36 -19.23 25.45
C THR A 171 12.66 -20.32 24.64
N ASP A 172 11.69 -19.92 23.83
CA ASP A 172 10.88 -20.79 22.97
C ASP A 172 10.34 -20.00 21.78
N GLN A 173 10.09 -20.70 20.66
CA GLN A 173 9.53 -20.12 19.46
C GLN A 173 8.62 -21.12 18.77
N GLU A 174 7.47 -20.66 18.30
CA GLU A 174 6.53 -21.46 17.54
C GLU A 174 6.06 -20.70 16.30
N GLU A 175 6.28 -21.30 15.13
CA GLU A 175 5.78 -20.78 13.86
C GLU A 175 4.63 -21.65 13.36
N THR A 176 3.56 -21.02 12.90
CA THR A 176 2.46 -21.67 12.20
C THR A 176 2.21 -20.97 10.87
N ARG A 177 1.65 -21.72 9.91
CA ARG A 177 1.40 -21.21 8.57
C ARG A 177 -0.02 -21.52 8.13
N ASP A 178 -0.73 -20.52 7.63
CA ASP A 178 -2.03 -20.63 7.00
C ASP A 178 -1.95 -20.13 5.56
N GLY A 179 -1.87 -21.08 4.61
CA GLY A 179 -1.63 -20.76 3.20
C GLY A 179 -0.31 -20.00 3.01
N VAL A 180 -0.40 -18.75 2.59
CA VAL A 180 0.75 -17.86 2.37
C VAL A 180 1.12 -17.02 3.59
N LEU A 181 0.26 -17.02 4.62
CA LEU A 181 0.43 -16.19 5.81
C LEU A 181 1.18 -16.95 6.91
N TYR A 182 2.02 -16.23 7.64
CA TYR A 182 2.79 -16.70 8.77
C TYR A 182 2.24 -16.16 10.07
N SER A 183 2.27 -16.98 11.12
CA SER A 183 2.07 -16.55 12.50
C SER A 183 3.23 -17.07 13.34
N LEU A 184 3.87 -16.17 14.07
CA LEU A 184 5.05 -16.45 14.87
C LEU A 184 4.78 -16.03 16.32
N ARG A 185 5.07 -16.94 17.25
CA ARG A 185 5.13 -16.66 18.69
C ARG A 185 6.57 -16.84 19.17
N SER A 186 7.06 -15.90 19.96
CA SER A 186 8.35 -16.02 20.63
C SER A 186 8.18 -15.72 22.12
N ASP A 187 8.69 -16.61 22.96
CA ASP A 187 8.54 -16.56 24.41
C ASP A 187 9.86 -16.15 25.06
N GLN A 188 9.80 -15.34 26.11
CA GLN A 188 10.95 -14.89 26.89
C GLN A 188 10.68 -14.99 28.39
N ASN A 189 11.53 -15.74 29.11
CA ASN A 189 11.47 -15.77 30.55
C ASN A 189 11.94 -14.45 31.19
N ILE A 190 11.21 -13.95 32.17
CA ILE A 190 11.61 -12.79 32.96
C ILE A 190 12.46 -13.25 34.13
N ILE A 191 13.78 -13.05 34.04
CA ILE A 191 14.74 -13.40 35.08
C ILE A 191 15.06 -12.19 35.94
N ASN A 192 15.34 -11.04 35.31
CA ASN A 192 15.70 -9.80 35.97
C ASN A 192 14.68 -8.73 35.60
N THR A 193 14.26 -7.92 36.59
CA THR A 193 13.25 -6.87 36.41
C THR A 193 13.82 -5.46 36.56
N ALA A 194 15.15 -5.33 36.68
CA ALA A 194 15.82 -4.04 36.78
C ALA A 194 15.69 -3.23 35.47
N ASP A 195 15.86 -3.92 34.33
CA ASP A 195 15.79 -3.32 33.02
C ASP A 195 14.50 -3.73 32.28
N PRO A 196 14.01 -2.88 31.40
CA PRO A 196 12.85 -3.20 30.57
C PRO A 196 13.19 -4.27 29.51
N TYR A 197 12.19 -5.07 29.16
CA TYR A 197 12.24 -6.01 28.04
C TYR A 197 11.55 -5.39 26.83
N TYR A 198 12.13 -5.57 25.66
CA TYR A 198 11.58 -5.15 24.38
C TYR A 198 11.42 -6.36 23.47
N CYS A 199 10.22 -6.56 22.96
CA CYS A 199 9.99 -7.40 21.79
C CYS A 199 10.01 -6.54 20.55
N ARG A 200 10.77 -6.94 19.53
CA ARG A 200 10.83 -6.29 18.22
C ARG A 200 10.45 -7.29 17.15
N ILE A 201 9.51 -6.90 16.29
CA ILE A 201 9.05 -7.68 15.15
C ILE A 201 9.48 -6.95 13.89
N HIS A 202 10.23 -7.63 13.03
CA HIS A 202 10.78 -7.09 11.81
C HIS A 202 10.16 -7.79 10.60
N LEU A 203 9.66 -6.99 9.67
CA LEU A 203 9.29 -7.35 8.32
C LEU A 203 10.03 -6.43 7.34
N PRO A 204 10.15 -6.76 6.04
CA PRO A 204 10.94 -5.95 5.09
C PRO A 204 10.52 -4.47 5.02
N ASN A 205 9.23 -4.18 5.19
CA ASN A 205 8.68 -2.82 5.06
C ASN A 205 7.99 -2.32 6.34
N GLU A 206 8.08 -3.07 7.44
CA GLU A 206 7.40 -2.77 8.69
C GLU A 206 8.23 -3.22 9.88
N GLU A 207 8.27 -2.39 10.91
CA GLU A 207 8.86 -2.71 12.19
C GLU A 207 7.85 -2.37 13.30
N TRP A 208 7.67 -3.30 14.24
CA TRP A 208 6.86 -3.11 15.43
C TRP A 208 7.67 -3.44 16.67
N ALA A 209 7.46 -2.66 17.74
CA ALA A 209 8.12 -2.91 19.02
C ALA A 209 7.15 -2.67 20.17
N ALA A 210 7.31 -3.46 21.23
CA ALA A 210 6.64 -3.24 22.50
C ALA A 210 7.61 -3.39 23.67
N GLU A 211 7.39 -2.55 24.69
CA GLU A 211 8.14 -2.55 25.94
C GLU A 211 7.31 -3.18 27.06
N TRP A 212 7.95 -4.01 27.86
CA TRP A 212 7.44 -4.42 29.13
C TRP A 212 8.42 -4.03 30.25
N LYS A 213 7.90 -3.39 31.30
CA LYS A 213 8.65 -3.01 32.50
C LYS A 213 7.84 -3.32 33.73
N MET A 214 8.49 -3.90 34.75
CA MET A 214 7.87 -4.07 36.04
C MET A 214 7.69 -2.72 36.73
N GLN A 215 6.45 -2.34 36.99
CA GLN A 215 6.17 -1.15 37.79
C GLN A 215 6.17 -1.51 39.26
N GLY A 216 6.92 -0.74 40.09
CA GLY A 216 6.83 -0.83 41.55
C GLY A 216 5.41 -0.43 41.99
N ASN A 217 4.73 -1.34 42.67
CA ASN A 217 3.46 -1.20 43.41
C ASN A 217 2.19 -0.73 42.68
N SER A 218 2.15 -0.56 41.37
CA SER A 218 0.90 -0.28 40.67
C SER A 218 0.93 -0.88 39.26
N GLY A 219 0.37 -2.07 39.14
CA GLY A 219 -0.01 -2.77 37.92
C GLY A 219 1.01 -2.82 36.77
N ASN A 220 1.21 -4.00 36.21
CA ASN A 220 2.00 -4.19 34.97
C ASN A 220 1.33 -3.43 33.83
N ARG A 221 2.04 -2.50 33.20
CA ARG A 221 1.59 -1.87 31.94
C ARG A 221 2.48 -2.34 30.80
N ILE A 222 1.83 -2.87 29.76
CA ILE A 222 2.44 -3.07 28.46
C ILE A 222 2.20 -1.80 27.66
N VAL A 223 3.26 -1.17 27.19
CA VAL A 223 3.17 -0.01 26.30
C VAL A 223 3.61 -0.47 24.91
N ALA A 224 2.66 -0.52 23.99
CA ALA A 224 2.99 -0.69 22.59
C ALA A 224 3.58 0.64 22.07
N LEU A 225 4.84 0.62 21.70
CA LEU A 225 5.50 1.72 21.00
C LEU A 225 5.15 1.58 19.53
N GLY A 226 3.98 2.09 19.14
CA GLY A 226 3.57 2.07 17.74
C GLY A 226 4.58 2.80 16.88
N VAL A 227 5.09 2.14 15.84
CA VAL A 227 5.90 2.78 14.80
C VAL A 227 4.96 3.69 14.03
N ILE A 228 5.17 5.00 14.12
CA ILE A 228 4.58 5.95 13.20
C ILE A 228 5.28 5.72 11.85
N PRO A 229 4.59 5.25 10.80
CA PRO A 229 5.23 5.08 9.51
C PRO A 229 5.90 6.39 9.09
N ALA A 230 7.11 6.34 8.57
CA ALA A 230 7.91 7.52 8.20
C ALA A 230 7.14 8.53 7.32
N VAL A 231 6.14 8.07 6.59
CA VAL A 231 5.22 8.87 5.78
C VAL A 231 4.43 9.90 6.61
N VAL A 232 4.05 9.58 7.87
CA VAL A 232 3.29 10.52 8.73
C VAL A 232 4.17 11.66 9.22
N LEU A 233 5.48 11.41 9.45
CA LEU A 233 6.44 12.45 9.85
C LEU A 233 6.68 13.45 8.72
N VAL A 234 6.78 13.00 7.47
CA VAL A 234 6.96 13.88 6.31
C VAL A 234 5.70 14.74 6.08
N ALA A 235 4.51 14.15 6.17
CA ALA A 235 3.24 14.88 6.05
C ALA A 235 3.06 15.91 7.17
N GLY A 236 3.42 15.58 8.41
CA GLY A 236 3.37 16.49 9.56
C GLY A 236 4.31 17.69 9.41
N VAL A 237 5.54 17.46 8.95
CA VAL A 237 6.52 18.53 8.68
C VAL A 237 6.07 19.42 7.53
N CYS A 238 5.55 18.85 6.43
CA CYS A 238 5.01 19.61 5.31
C CYS A 238 3.80 20.46 5.72
N PHE A 239 2.89 19.91 6.54
CA PHE A 239 1.73 20.64 7.06
C PHE A 239 2.14 21.80 7.97
N CYS A 240 3.14 21.61 8.86
CA CYS A 240 3.67 22.66 9.72
C CYS A 240 4.35 23.77 8.92
N ILE A 241 5.11 23.43 7.86
CA ILE A 241 5.74 24.40 6.98
C ILE A 241 4.69 25.19 6.19
N TRP A 242 3.63 24.52 5.69
CA TRP A 242 2.54 25.16 4.97
C TRP A 242 1.72 26.10 5.87
N CYS A 243 1.38 25.69 7.10
CA CYS A 243 0.71 26.53 8.08
C CYS A 243 1.55 27.76 8.49
N LYS A 244 2.89 27.58 8.62
CA LYS A 244 3.81 28.68 8.96
C LYS A 244 3.96 29.70 7.82
N LYS A 245 3.88 29.23 6.57
CA LYS A 245 3.90 30.10 5.36
C LYS A 245 2.59 30.89 5.17
N ARG A 246 1.45 30.30 5.59
CA ARG A 246 0.12 30.97 5.51
C ARG A 246 -0.07 32.07 6.57
N ARG A 247 0.67 32.00 7.69
CA ARG A 247 0.62 33.00 8.77
C ARG A 247 1.49 34.25 8.51
N ARG A 248 2.31 34.23 7.43
CA ARG A 248 3.20 35.34 7.04
C ARG A 248 2.73 36.08 5.76
N ARG A 249 1.52 35.84 5.32
CA ARG A 249 0.79 36.62 4.32
C ARG A 249 -0.49 37.15 4.99
#